data_95546c7237cc546886b442d401055b26
#
_entry.id   95546c7237cc546886b442d401055b26
#
_cell.length_a   1.000
_cell.length_b   1.000
_cell.length_c   1.000
_cell.angle_alpha   90.00
_cell.angle_beta   90.00
_cell.angle_gamma   90.00
#
_symmetry.space_group_name_H-M   'P 1'
#
loop_
_entity.id
_entity.type
_entity.pdbx_description
1 polymer ?
#
loop_
_entity_poly.entity_id
_entity_poly.type
_entity_poly.pdbx_seq_one_letter_code
_entity_poly.pdbx_strand_id
1 'polypeptide(L)'
;MVGGGLLACLSTLLPWYSISWTGGATQAGSTSWAGIRGTTGLVTLVAGVALIVVSVRYAGLPVTERAAPLRWAMLGGAWIVVLSGVLGPGEIVDVTSDELVAAAASGAALHRGGAIGSTVALIAGLLALAGAWLSIVENTGRHTVRESMTGGPARRRRDR
;
A
#
# COMPACT_ATOMS: atom_id res chain seq x y z
N MET A 1 -6.35 4.84 -8.00
CA MET A 1 -6.42 3.72 -7.05
C MET A 1 -6.01 2.37 -7.64
N VAL A 2 -6.57 1.94 -8.77
CA VAL A 2 -6.16 0.68 -9.43
C VAL A 2 -4.65 0.64 -9.68
N GLY A 3 -4.05 1.74 -10.17
CA GLY A 3 -2.61 1.84 -10.38
C GLY A 3 -1.78 1.65 -9.11
N GLY A 4 -2.23 2.20 -7.98
CA GLY A 4 -1.58 1.99 -6.68
C GLY A 4 -1.63 0.52 -6.24
N GLY A 5 -2.77 -0.16 -6.42
CA GLY A 5 -2.91 -1.59 -6.16
C GLY A 5 -2.00 -2.45 -7.03
N LEU A 6 -1.90 -2.14 -8.34
CA LEU A 6 -0.99 -2.84 -9.25
C LEU A 6 0.48 -2.65 -8.86
N LEU A 7 0.87 -1.42 -8.55
CA LEU A 7 2.23 -1.13 -8.08
C LEU A 7 2.55 -1.84 -6.77
N ALA A 8 1.58 -1.92 -5.84
CA ALA A 8 1.74 -2.66 -4.60
C ALA A 8 1.97 -4.16 -4.88
N CYS A 9 1.20 -4.78 -5.77
CA CYS A 9 1.41 -6.17 -6.17
C CYS A 9 2.79 -6.37 -6.83
N LEU A 10 3.18 -5.50 -7.76
CA LEU A 10 4.47 -5.58 -8.43
C LEU A 10 5.64 -5.40 -7.47
N SER A 11 5.48 -4.52 -6.46
CA SER A 11 6.54 -4.28 -5.46
C SER A 11 6.92 -5.55 -4.70
N THR A 12 5.99 -6.49 -4.51
CA THR A 12 6.26 -7.75 -3.78
C THR A 12 7.19 -8.71 -4.52
N LEU A 13 7.34 -8.54 -5.82
CA LEU A 13 8.28 -9.29 -6.65
C LEU A 13 9.68 -8.69 -6.65
N LEU A 14 9.81 -7.43 -6.22
CA LEU A 14 11.08 -6.74 -6.10
C LEU A 14 11.80 -7.12 -4.80
N PRO A 15 13.12 -6.89 -4.71
CA PRO A 15 13.84 -7.06 -3.45
C PRO A 15 13.31 -6.11 -2.36
N TRP A 16 12.90 -6.66 -1.23
CA TRP A 16 12.46 -5.91 -0.05
C TRP A 16 13.51 -5.88 1.04
N TYR A 17 14.30 -6.96 1.11
CA TYR A 17 15.31 -7.17 2.12
C TYR A 17 16.65 -7.31 1.44
N SER A 18 17.65 -6.66 2.01
CA SER A 18 19.03 -6.83 1.59
C SER A 18 19.92 -7.00 2.82
N ILE A 19 20.85 -7.92 2.73
CA ILE A 19 21.91 -8.07 3.72
C ILE A 19 23.23 -7.94 2.97
N SER A 20 24.06 -7.02 3.41
CA SER A 20 25.43 -6.87 2.92
C SER A 20 26.42 -7.21 4.04
N TRP A 21 27.56 -7.73 3.67
CA TRP A 21 28.64 -8.06 4.60
C TRP A 21 29.95 -7.50 4.12
N THR A 22 30.75 -7.03 5.09
CA THR A 22 32.07 -6.45 4.84
C THR A 22 33.04 -6.95 5.90
N GLY A 23 34.30 -7.20 5.51
CA GLY A 23 35.33 -7.71 6.40
C GLY A 23 35.28 -9.23 6.60
N GLY A 24 36.09 -9.73 7.52
CA GLY A 24 36.28 -11.17 7.72
C GLY A 24 37.18 -11.81 6.68
N ALA A 25 37.24 -13.14 6.66
CA ALA A 25 38.02 -13.92 5.70
C ALA A 25 37.35 -14.07 4.34
N THR A 26 36.08 -13.68 4.23
CA THR A 26 35.29 -13.72 2.99
C THR A 26 35.34 -12.38 2.27
N GLN A 27 35.21 -12.39 0.95
CA GLN A 27 35.03 -11.15 0.18
C GLN A 27 33.73 -10.45 0.57
N ALA A 28 33.73 -9.10 0.50
CA ALA A 28 32.50 -8.33 0.69
C ALA A 28 31.45 -8.75 -0.33
N GLY A 29 30.19 -8.86 0.12
CA GLY A 29 29.11 -9.29 -0.74
C GLY A 29 27.76 -8.76 -0.26
N SER A 30 26.74 -9.05 -1.04
CA SER A 30 25.36 -8.73 -0.67
C SER A 30 24.39 -9.75 -1.25
N THR A 31 23.30 -9.97 -0.54
CA THR A 31 22.19 -10.81 -1.01
C THR A 31 20.87 -10.09 -0.73
N SER A 32 19.87 -10.37 -1.56
CA SER A 32 18.56 -9.72 -1.44
C SER A 32 17.43 -10.69 -1.74
N TRP A 33 16.28 -10.43 -1.15
CA TRP A 33 15.10 -11.30 -1.27
C TRP A 33 13.86 -10.50 -1.65
N ALA A 34 13.02 -11.12 -2.50
CA ALA A 34 11.73 -10.56 -2.89
C ALA A 34 10.79 -10.47 -1.69
N GLY A 35 9.92 -9.45 -1.70
CA GLY A 35 8.94 -9.21 -0.64
C GLY A 35 7.99 -10.38 -0.39
N ILE A 36 7.66 -11.14 -1.43
CA ILE A 36 6.75 -12.30 -1.33
C ILE A 36 7.27 -13.41 -0.38
N ARG A 37 8.55 -13.41 -0.04
CA ARG A 37 9.12 -14.35 0.94
C ARG A 37 8.90 -13.92 2.39
N GLY A 38 8.48 -12.67 2.64
CA GLY A 38 8.18 -12.14 3.97
C GLY A 38 6.68 -11.99 4.21
N THR A 39 6.28 -11.99 5.47
CA THR A 39 4.88 -11.82 5.88
C THR A 39 4.33 -10.47 5.44
N THR A 40 5.12 -9.39 5.63
CA THR A 40 4.73 -8.04 5.20
C THR A 40 4.54 -7.92 3.70
N GLY A 41 5.36 -8.60 2.91
CA GLY A 41 5.20 -8.65 1.47
C GLY A 41 3.94 -9.41 1.04
N LEU A 42 3.61 -10.52 1.69
CA LEU A 42 2.35 -11.25 1.44
C LEU A 42 1.14 -10.39 1.82
N VAL A 43 1.18 -9.72 2.96
CA VAL A 43 0.12 -8.77 3.37
C VAL A 43 -0.04 -7.65 2.34
N THR A 44 1.06 -7.11 1.82
CA THR A 44 1.04 -6.09 0.76
C THR A 44 0.40 -6.62 -0.53
N LEU A 45 0.72 -7.86 -0.92
CA LEU A 45 0.13 -8.49 -2.09
C LEU A 45 -1.39 -8.63 -1.95
N VAL A 46 -1.85 -9.18 -0.83
CA VAL A 46 -3.29 -9.33 -0.54
C VAL A 46 -3.99 -7.97 -0.51
N ALA A 47 -3.41 -6.98 0.18
CA ALA A 47 -3.97 -5.64 0.22
C ALA A 47 -4.00 -4.97 -1.17
N GLY A 48 -2.96 -5.16 -1.99
CA GLY A 48 -2.91 -4.67 -3.36
C GLY A 48 -4.00 -5.27 -4.25
N VAL A 49 -4.18 -6.59 -4.19
CA VAL A 49 -5.27 -7.27 -4.91
C VAL A 49 -6.63 -6.79 -4.43
N ALA A 50 -6.84 -6.69 -3.11
CA ALA A 50 -8.08 -6.17 -2.54
C ALA A 50 -8.39 -4.74 -3.00
N LEU A 51 -7.38 -3.86 -3.04
CA LEU A 51 -7.51 -2.50 -3.56
C LEU A 51 -7.94 -2.47 -5.03
N ILE A 52 -7.39 -3.36 -5.86
CA ILE A 52 -7.78 -3.46 -7.28
C ILE A 52 -9.26 -3.89 -7.37
N VAL A 53 -9.63 -4.97 -6.70
CA VAL A 53 -11.00 -5.52 -6.73
C VAL A 53 -12.02 -4.49 -6.24
N VAL A 54 -11.76 -3.86 -5.09
CA VAL A 54 -12.68 -2.85 -4.52
C VAL A 54 -12.75 -1.62 -5.42
N SER A 55 -11.63 -1.17 -6.02
CA SER A 55 -11.61 -0.02 -6.92
C SER A 55 -12.40 -0.27 -8.21
N VAL A 56 -12.26 -1.48 -8.79
CA VAL A 56 -13.01 -1.87 -9.99
C VAL A 56 -14.51 -1.97 -9.67
N ARG A 57 -14.87 -2.59 -8.54
CA ARG A 57 -16.27 -2.65 -8.07
C ARG A 57 -16.85 -1.27 -7.84
N TYR A 58 -16.11 -0.41 -7.16
CA TYR A 58 -16.52 0.97 -6.91
C TYR A 58 -16.74 1.78 -8.20
N ALA A 59 -15.87 1.61 -9.20
CA ALA A 59 -16.01 2.29 -10.48
C ALA A 59 -17.23 1.81 -11.29
N GLY A 60 -17.59 0.53 -11.17
CA GLY A 60 -18.75 -0.05 -11.86
C GLY A 60 -20.11 0.25 -11.23
N LEU A 61 -20.14 0.78 -10.00
CA LEU A 61 -21.40 1.12 -9.33
C LEU A 61 -21.91 2.52 -9.77
N PRO A 62 -23.24 2.68 -9.92
CA PRO A 62 -23.84 3.99 -10.12
C PRO A 62 -23.52 4.90 -8.91
N VAL A 63 -23.41 6.21 -9.15
CA VAL A 63 -22.98 7.18 -8.13
C VAL A 63 -23.85 7.11 -6.85
N THR A 64 -25.16 6.81 -7.02
CA THR A 64 -26.12 6.68 -5.93
C THR A 64 -25.88 5.47 -5.01
N GLU A 65 -25.22 4.44 -5.52
CA GLU A 65 -24.98 3.17 -4.80
C GLU A 65 -23.55 3.04 -4.26
N ARG A 66 -22.71 4.06 -4.44
CA ARG A 66 -21.34 4.08 -3.93
C ARG A 66 -21.32 4.19 -2.42
N ALA A 67 -21.44 3.04 -1.77
CA ALA A 67 -21.60 2.93 -0.33
C ALA A 67 -20.34 3.40 0.44
N ALA A 68 -20.56 4.05 1.59
CA ALA A 68 -19.49 4.46 2.49
C ALA A 68 -18.51 3.33 2.88
N PRO A 69 -18.95 2.08 3.14
CA PRO A 69 -18.03 1.00 3.52
C PRO A 69 -16.97 0.67 2.45
N LEU A 70 -17.28 0.79 1.15
CA LEU A 70 -16.25 0.58 0.12
C LEU A 70 -15.13 1.62 0.18
N ARG A 71 -15.46 2.87 0.51
CA ARG A 71 -14.45 3.94 0.64
C ARG A 71 -13.54 3.70 1.84
N TRP A 72 -14.11 3.29 2.96
CA TRP A 72 -13.32 2.91 4.14
C TRP A 72 -12.45 1.69 3.88
N ALA A 73 -12.93 0.70 3.12
CA ALA A 73 -12.14 -0.44 2.69
C ALA A 73 -10.95 -0.03 1.81
N MET A 74 -11.15 0.93 0.88
CA MET A 74 -10.07 1.46 0.05
C MET A 74 -9.02 2.21 0.88
N LEU A 75 -9.46 3.06 1.83
CA LEU A 75 -8.56 3.75 2.75
C LEU A 75 -7.77 2.77 3.62
N GLY A 76 -8.46 1.80 4.22
CA GLY A 76 -7.83 0.78 5.06
C GLY A 76 -6.79 -0.04 4.29
N GLY A 77 -7.14 -0.50 3.08
CA GLY A 77 -6.21 -1.22 2.22
C GLY A 77 -4.98 -0.40 1.83
N ALA A 78 -5.17 0.87 1.49
CA ALA A 78 -4.07 1.77 1.18
C ALA A 78 -3.15 2.01 2.39
N TRP A 79 -3.70 2.17 3.60
CA TRP A 79 -2.93 2.27 4.83
C TRP A 79 -2.12 1.00 5.12
N ILE A 80 -2.71 -0.19 4.91
CA ILE A 80 -1.99 -1.47 5.07
C ILE A 80 -0.77 -1.50 4.15
N VAL A 81 -0.90 -1.08 2.89
CA VAL A 81 0.24 -1.04 1.95
C VAL A 81 1.32 -0.05 2.41
N VAL A 82 0.94 1.14 2.90
CA VAL A 82 1.90 2.12 3.44
C VAL A 82 2.64 1.54 4.64
N LEU A 83 1.91 1.00 5.61
CA LEU A 83 2.51 0.43 6.81
C LEU A 83 3.44 -0.74 6.48
N SER A 84 3.05 -1.60 5.54
CA SER A 84 3.91 -2.70 5.08
C SER A 84 5.20 -2.18 4.44
N GLY A 85 5.13 -1.10 3.65
CA GLY A 85 6.32 -0.47 3.05
C GLY A 85 7.29 0.11 4.09
N VAL A 86 6.76 0.62 5.21
CA VAL A 86 7.55 1.17 6.32
C VAL A 86 8.11 0.07 7.21
N LEU A 87 7.30 -0.94 7.55
CA LEU A 87 7.67 -2.00 8.52
C LEU A 87 8.45 -3.14 7.85
N GLY A 88 8.24 -3.35 6.55
CA GLY A 88 8.84 -4.45 5.80
C GLY A 88 10.37 -4.58 5.98
N PRO A 89 11.14 -3.50 5.87
CA PRO A 89 12.59 -3.58 6.04
C PRO A 89 13.06 -4.06 7.42
N GLY A 90 12.20 -3.92 8.44
CA GLY A 90 12.47 -4.37 9.81
C GLY A 90 12.05 -5.81 10.10
N GLU A 91 11.37 -6.48 9.19
CA GLU A 91 10.92 -7.86 9.38
C GLU A 91 12.10 -8.82 9.46
N ILE A 92 12.06 -9.70 10.45
CA ILE A 92 13.03 -10.79 10.57
C ILE A 92 12.59 -11.90 9.61
N VAL A 93 13.23 -11.94 8.44
CA VAL A 93 13.06 -13.06 7.52
C VAL A 93 14.10 -14.11 7.90
N ASP A 94 13.63 -15.33 8.16
CA ASP A 94 14.52 -16.46 8.45
C ASP A 94 15.18 -16.90 7.13
N VAL A 95 16.31 -16.27 6.83
CA VAL A 95 17.04 -16.50 5.59
C VAL A 95 18.38 -17.11 5.92
N THR A 96 18.46 -18.39 5.74
CA THR A 96 19.71 -19.13 5.73
C THR A 96 20.20 -19.27 4.28
N SER A 97 21.15 -18.45 3.87
CA SER A 97 21.99 -18.75 2.70
C SER A 97 23.34 -19.23 3.20
N ASP A 98 23.92 -20.21 2.54
CA ASP A 98 25.23 -20.75 2.90
C ASP A 98 26.30 -19.64 2.94
N GLU A 99 26.20 -18.66 2.05
CA GLU A 99 27.07 -17.50 1.99
C GLU A 99 26.95 -16.60 3.22
N LEU A 100 25.72 -16.39 3.71
CA LEU A 100 25.47 -15.58 4.90
C LEU A 100 26.00 -16.28 6.17
N VAL A 101 25.81 -17.59 6.25
CA VAL A 101 26.35 -18.41 7.34
C VAL A 101 27.88 -18.38 7.33
N ALA A 102 28.51 -18.51 6.16
CA ALA A 102 29.97 -18.42 6.01
C ALA A 102 30.48 -17.02 6.38
N ALA A 103 29.80 -15.95 5.95
CA ALA A 103 30.17 -14.58 6.30
C ALA A 103 30.08 -14.35 7.82
N ALA A 104 28.99 -14.78 8.46
CA ALA A 104 28.83 -14.68 9.92
C ALA A 104 29.90 -15.48 10.66
N ALA A 105 30.21 -16.71 10.23
CA ALA A 105 31.24 -17.54 10.82
C ALA A 105 32.66 -16.96 10.66
N SER A 106 32.89 -16.17 9.61
CA SER A 106 34.18 -15.48 9.37
C SER A 106 34.36 -14.18 10.18
N GLY A 107 33.36 -13.79 10.98
CA GLY A 107 33.40 -12.53 11.74
C GLY A 107 33.13 -11.28 10.90
N ALA A 108 32.53 -11.42 9.71
CA ALA A 108 32.15 -10.27 8.88
C ALA A 108 31.07 -9.42 9.55
N ALA A 109 31.14 -8.10 9.38
CA ALA A 109 30.10 -7.18 9.80
C ALA A 109 28.91 -7.30 8.86
N LEU A 110 27.72 -7.60 9.41
CA LEU A 110 26.48 -7.75 8.67
C LEU A 110 25.64 -6.46 8.78
N HIS A 111 25.30 -5.90 7.61
CA HIS A 111 24.43 -4.74 7.52
C HIS A 111 23.10 -5.14 6.89
N ARG A 112 21.99 -4.90 7.60
CA ARG A 112 20.63 -5.08 7.09
C ARG A 112 20.11 -3.77 6.51
N GLY A 113 19.44 -3.83 5.38
CA GLY A 113 18.83 -2.67 4.74
C GLY A 113 17.52 -2.99 4.04
N GLY A 114 16.67 -1.97 3.93
CA GLY A 114 15.54 -2.01 3.03
C GLY A 114 16.02 -1.93 1.58
N ALA A 115 15.28 -2.58 0.69
CA ALA A 115 15.58 -2.60 -0.73
C ALA A 115 14.45 -1.87 -1.52
N ILE A 116 14.63 -1.76 -2.83
CA ILE A 116 13.76 -0.98 -3.71
C ILE A 116 12.27 -1.36 -3.62
N GLY A 117 11.97 -2.64 -3.35
CA GLY A 117 10.60 -3.14 -3.28
C GLY A 117 9.78 -2.49 -2.17
N SER A 118 10.34 -2.29 -0.98
CA SER A 118 9.66 -1.62 0.13
C SER A 118 9.39 -0.14 -0.18
N THR A 119 10.33 0.54 -0.85
CA THR A 119 10.16 1.93 -1.29
C THR A 119 9.04 2.04 -2.33
N VAL A 120 9.01 1.12 -3.30
CA VAL A 120 7.94 1.06 -4.31
C VAL A 120 6.58 0.79 -3.65
N ALA A 121 6.51 -0.10 -2.65
CA ALA A 121 5.29 -0.36 -1.90
C ALA A 121 4.80 0.89 -1.15
N LEU A 122 5.71 1.64 -0.52
CA LEU A 122 5.39 2.90 0.15
C LEU A 122 4.78 3.92 -0.82
N ILE A 123 5.42 4.13 -1.97
CA ILE A 123 4.92 5.04 -3.01
C ILE A 123 3.55 4.56 -3.51
N ALA A 124 3.38 3.26 -3.76
CA ALA A 124 2.12 2.68 -4.19
C ALA A 124 0.98 2.93 -3.19
N GLY A 125 1.26 2.75 -1.90
CA GLY A 125 0.33 3.03 -0.81
C GLY A 125 -0.06 4.50 -0.72
N LEU A 126 0.89 5.42 -0.85
CA LEU A 126 0.64 6.87 -0.86
C LEU A 126 -0.22 7.28 -2.06
N LEU A 127 0.05 6.75 -3.25
CA LEU A 127 -0.78 6.99 -4.43
C LEU A 127 -2.20 6.44 -4.26
N ALA A 128 -2.36 5.27 -3.65
CA ALA A 128 -3.66 4.70 -3.36
C ALA A 128 -4.43 5.55 -2.33
N LEU A 129 -3.76 6.04 -1.28
CA LEU A 129 -4.34 6.95 -0.29
C LEU A 129 -4.82 8.27 -0.92
N ALA A 130 -3.98 8.89 -1.74
CA ALA A 130 -4.36 10.11 -2.45
C ALA A 130 -5.60 9.89 -3.33
N GLY A 131 -5.65 8.78 -4.07
CA GLY A 131 -6.80 8.42 -4.88
C GLY A 131 -8.05 8.13 -4.07
N ALA A 132 -7.93 7.49 -2.90
CA ALA A 132 -9.05 7.25 -1.99
C ALA A 132 -9.58 8.57 -1.39
N TRP A 133 -8.68 9.44 -0.98
CA TRP A 133 -9.03 10.77 -0.46
C TRP A 133 -9.76 11.63 -1.48
N LEU A 134 -9.26 11.72 -2.71
CA LEU A 134 -9.91 12.45 -3.80
C LEU A 134 -11.32 11.95 -4.06
N SER A 135 -11.56 10.62 -4.00
CA SER A 135 -12.89 10.05 -4.20
C SER A 135 -13.88 10.44 -3.08
N ILE A 136 -13.39 10.68 -1.86
CA ILE A 136 -14.20 11.15 -0.74
C ILE A 136 -14.59 12.62 -0.93
N VAL A 137 -13.60 13.45 -1.25
CA VAL A 137 -13.79 14.91 -1.43
C VAL A 137 -14.76 15.20 -2.57
N GLU A 138 -14.58 14.55 -3.72
CA GLU A 138 -15.45 14.74 -4.89
C GLU A 138 -16.92 14.43 -4.59
N ASN A 139 -17.16 13.37 -3.82
CA ASN A 139 -18.53 12.99 -3.48
C ASN A 139 -19.18 13.92 -2.44
N THR A 140 -18.40 14.46 -1.50
CA THR A 140 -18.89 15.44 -0.52
C THR A 140 -19.30 16.74 -1.21
N GLY A 141 -18.49 17.22 -2.17
CA GLY A 141 -18.78 18.42 -2.94
C GLY A 141 -20.06 18.32 -3.77
N ARG A 142 -20.36 17.14 -4.33
CA ARG A 142 -21.59 16.92 -5.12
C ARG A 142 -22.86 16.91 -4.28
N HIS A 143 -22.82 16.46 -3.03
CA HIS A 143 -23.96 16.50 -2.13
C HIS A 143 -24.35 17.94 -1.78
N THR A 144 -23.40 18.79 -1.45
CA THR A 144 -23.67 20.20 -1.10
C THR A 144 -24.26 20.99 -2.27
N VAL A 145 -23.78 20.77 -3.50
CA VAL A 145 -24.32 21.43 -4.69
C VAL A 145 -25.77 20.97 -4.98
N ARG A 146 -26.07 19.68 -4.80
CA ARG A 146 -27.43 19.16 -5.03
C ARG A 146 -28.42 19.67 -4.01
N GLU A 147 -28.04 19.77 -2.73
CA GLU A 147 -28.88 20.34 -1.68
C GLU A 147 -29.16 21.83 -1.92
N SER A 148 -28.17 22.59 -2.40
CA SER A 148 -28.36 24.00 -2.74
C SER A 148 -29.28 24.22 -3.94
N MET A 149 -29.33 23.27 -4.89
CA MET A 149 -30.23 23.35 -6.05
C MET A 149 -31.66 22.89 -5.76
N THR A 150 -31.83 21.96 -4.81
CA THR A 150 -33.18 21.44 -4.42
C THR A 150 -33.80 22.23 -3.26
N GLY A 151 -33.03 23.00 -2.53
CA GLY A 151 -33.41 23.84 -1.40
C GLY A 151 -33.99 25.20 -1.79
N GLY A 152 -34.72 25.30 -2.91
CA GLY A 152 -35.55 26.47 -3.16
C GLY A 152 -36.53 26.67 -2.00
N PRO A 153 -36.64 27.89 -1.43
CA PRO A 153 -37.51 28.12 -0.29
C PRO A 153 -38.93 27.72 -0.64
N ALA A 154 -39.44 26.69 0.02
CA ALA A 154 -40.87 26.41 0.03
C ALA A 154 -41.56 27.68 0.54
N ARG A 155 -42.00 28.52 -0.39
CA ARG A 155 -42.85 29.68 -0.11
C ARG A 155 -44.03 29.16 0.71
N ARG A 156 -43.94 29.36 2.02
CA ARG A 156 -45.12 29.33 2.89
C ARG A 156 -46.13 30.35 2.32
N ARG A 157 -47.02 29.89 1.45
CA ARG A 157 -48.27 30.57 1.19
C ARG A 157 -49.07 30.46 2.49
N ARG A 158 -48.99 31.44 3.34
CA ARG A 158 -50.01 31.71 4.35
C ARG A 158 -51.19 32.26 3.59
N ASP A 159 -52.17 31.42 3.37
CA ASP A 159 -53.50 31.87 3.01
C ASP A 159 -54.09 32.62 4.21
N ARG A 160 -54.41 33.86 3.96
CA ARG A 160 -55.23 34.70 4.83
C ARG A 160 -56.72 34.43 4.50
#